data_e44254ff3e9744cfd2cac3b40db8c60f
#
_entry.id   e44254ff3e9744cfd2cac3b40db8c60f
#
_cell.length_a   1.000
_cell.length_b   1.000
_cell.length_c   1.000
_cell.angle_alpha   90.00
_cell.angle_beta   90.00
_cell.angle_gamma   90.00
#
_symmetry.space_group_name_H-M   'P 1'
#
loop_
_entity.id
_entity.type
_entity.pdbx_description
1 polymer ?
#
loop_
_entity_poly.entity_id
_entity_poly.type
_entity_poly.pdbx_seq_one_letter_code
_entity_poly.pdbx_strand_id
1 'polypeptide(L)'
;MGVLNHNFILRLRRWGGIRNKLIFAIILFLTIPVMGYKMLQEMNQFLLRGQENALSMASQAVATVLHNNPELFNPETGIPHQLSSDQDLYVHEMADPPDFDNPDFSEWSAILERSIEYGEPHILRGEQQYQSSDLSFQHLMGISSDSRYIYALFRVTDNTTLFRRHKGLRVDSGDHLRIHLQHQNRKPRNYLATAYEPGLMSIYRMEASWEKPQSGKHERIFTASMHPSPTGYTIELK
;
A
#
# COMPACT_ATOMS: atom_id res chain seq x y z
N MET A 1 -19.94 62.20 1.74
CA MET A 1 -21.27 62.56 1.22
C MET A 1 -21.08 63.12 -0.19
N GLY A 2 -21.12 62.26 -1.21
CA GLY A 2 -20.86 62.62 -2.60
C GLY A 2 -22.21 62.79 -3.29
N VAL A 3 -22.45 64.03 -3.77
CA VAL A 3 -23.63 64.41 -4.56
C VAL A 3 -23.56 63.67 -5.89
N LEU A 4 -24.35 62.60 -6.05
CA LEU A 4 -24.55 61.91 -7.30
C LEU A 4 -25.12 62.91 -8.32
N ASN A 5 -24.34 63.21 -9.31
CA ASN A 5 -24.54 64.22 -10.33
C ASN A 5 -25.83 63.95 -11.09
N HIS A 6 -26.89 64.68 -10.81
CA HIS A 6 -28.26 64.59 -11.38
C HIS A 6 -28.25 64.64 -12.91
N ASN A 7 -27.22 65.21 -13.50
CA ASN A 7 -27.02 65.28 -14.95
C ASN A 7 -26.64 63.94 -15.62
N PHE A 8 -26.16 62.96 -14.85
CA PHE A 8 -25.84 61.64 -15.38
C PHE A 8 -27.10 60.80 -15.67
N ILE A 9 -28.07 60.90 -14.78
CA ILE A 9 -29.36 60.18 -14.89
C ILE A 9 -30.22 60.73 -16.05
N LEU A 10 -30.15 62.04 -16.33
CA LEU A 10 -30.87 62.67 -17.47
C LEU A 10 -30.25 62.36 -18.84
N ARG A 11 -28.94 62.10 -18.92
CA ARG A 11 -28.30 61.64 -20.17
C ARG A 11 -28.65 60.20 -20.51
N LEU A 12 -28.83 59.32 -19.57
CA LEU A 12 -29.27 57.92 -19.80
C LEU A 12 -30.72 57.88 -20.34
N ARG A 13 -31.59 58.84 -19.99
CA ARG A 13 -32.97 58.89 -20.45
C ARG A 13 -33.08 59.30 -21.93
N ARG A 14 -32.06 59.96 -22.52
CA ARG A 14 -32.05 60.43 -23.90
C ARG A 14 -31.51 59.39 -24.91
N TRP A 15 -30.96 58.28 -24.41
CA TRP A 15 -30.50 57.13 -25.23
C TRP A 15 -31.61 56.10 -25.45
N GLY A 16 -32.84 56.57 -25.59
CA GLY A 16 -34.05 55.77 -25.45
C GLY A 16 -34.52 55.06 -26.76
N GLY A 17 -33.69 54.74 -27.72
CA GLY A 17 -34.09 53.84 -28.77
C GLY A 17 -34.13 52.39 -28.29
N ILE A 18 -35.15 51.63 -28.66
CA ILE A 18 -35.32 50.20 -28.35
C ILE A 18 -34.03 49.43 -28.66
N ARG A 19 -33.34 49.80 -29.71
CA ARG A 19 -32.06 49.23 -30.18
C ARG A 19 -30.95 49.34 -29.12
N ASN A 20 -30.80 50.49 -28.46
CA ASN A 20 -29.78 50.72 -27.42
C ASN A 20 -30.09 49.96 -26.12
N LYS A 21 -31.35 49.84 -25.77
CA LYS A 21 -31.78 49.00 -24.62
C LYS A 21 -31.52 47.53 -24.87
N LEU A 22 -31.72 47.08 -26.12
CA LEU A 22 -31.46 45.69 -26.51
C LEU A 22 -29.97 45.38 -26.54
N ILE A 23 -29.14 46.29 -27.05
CA ILE A 23 -27.67 46.15 -27.00
C ILE A 23 -27.17 46.08 -25.57
N PHE A 24 -27.69 46.95 -24.66
CA PHE A 24 -27.31 46.94 -23.23
C PHE A 24 -27.71 45.64 -22.55
N ALA A 25 -28.90 45.11 -22.84
CA ALA A 25 -29.34 43.82 -22.31
C ALA A 25 -28.47 42.66 -22.79
N ILE A 26 -28.07 42.66 -24.08
CA ILE A 26 -27.15 41.64 -24.65
C ILE A 26 -25.77 41.70 -23.96
N ILE A 27 -25.22 42.91 -23.79
CA ILE A 27 -23.94 43.09 -23.10
C ILE A 27 -24.03 42.57 -21.67
N LEU A 28 -25.09 42.92 -20.94
CA LEU A 28 -25.33 42.45 -19.57
C LEU A 28 -25.42 40.91 -19.52
N PHE A 29 -26.11 40.30 -20.47
CA PHE A 29 -26.28 38.85 -20.54
C PHE A 29 -24.99 38.14 -20.85
N LEU A 30 -24.10 38.78 -21.61
CA LEU A 30 -22.77 38.20 -21.97
C LEU A 30 -21.76 38.38 -20.83
N THR A 31 -21.90 39.37 -19.97
CA THR A 31 -20.95 39.57 -18.86
C THR A 31 -21.11 38.54 -17.76
N ILE A 32 -22.31 38.00 -17.53
CA ILE A 32 -22.59 37.00 -16.49
C ILE A 32 -21.76 35.70 -16.70
N PRO A 33 -21.79 35.05 -17.90
CA PRO A 33 -21.00 33.84 -18.11
C PRO A 33 -19.49 34.10 -18.08
N VAL A 34 -19.02 35.25 -18.55
CA VAL A 34 -17.59 35.61 -18.51
C VAL A 34 -17.12 35.78 -17.07
N MET A 35 -17.94 36.44 -16.22
CA MET A 35 -17.62 36.61 -14.82
C MET A 35 -17.67 35.28 -14.06
N GLY A 36 -18.65 34.43 -14.36
CA GLY A 36 -18.76 33.06 -13.82
C GLY A 36 -17.53 32.20 -14.17
N TYR A 37 -17.08 32.27 -15.43
CA TYR A 37 -15.90 31.55 -15.88
C TYR A 37 -14.62 31.98 -15.15
N LYS A 38 -14.41 33.30 -14.99
CA LYS A 38 -13.28 33.82 -14.21
C LYS A 38 -13.33 33.38 -12.75
N MET A 39 -14.50 33.41 -12.14
CA MET A 39 -14.67 32.96 -10.76
C MET A 39 -14.35 31.46 -10.60
N LEU A 40 -14.74 30.62 -11.55
CA LEU A 40 -14.39 29.20 -11.57
C LEU A 40 -12.88 28.98 -11.72
N GLN A 41 -12.22 29.77 -12.59
CA GLN A 41 -10.77 29.70 -12.73
C GLN A 41 -10.03 30.10 -11.45
N GLU A 42 -10.46 31.16 -10.79
CA GLU A 42 -9.88 31.62 -9.52
C GLU A 42 -10.09 30.58 -8.42
N MET A 43 -11.28 29.98 -8.36
CA MET A 43 -11.57 28.93 -7.40
C MET A 43 -10.72 27.69 -7.61
N ASN A 44 -10.53 27.26 -8.88
CA ASN A 44 -9.62 26.14 -9.21
C ASN A 44 -8.17 26.44 -8.82
N GLN A 45 -7.69 27.65 -9.10
CA GLN A 45 -6.34 28.05 -8.69
C GLN A 45 -6.20 28.11 -7.17
N PHE A 46 -7.23 28.56 -6.46
CA PHE A 46 -7.24 28.59 -5.00
C PHE A 46 -7.19 27.17 -4.40
N LEU A 47 -7.96 26.24 -4.97
CA LEU A 47 -7.95 24.83 -4.56
C LEU A 47 -6.58 24.18 -4.82
N LEU A 48 -5.99 24.39 -6.00
CA LEU A 48 -4.66 23.86 -6.33
C LEU A 48 -3.59 24.41 -5.38
N ARG A 49 -3.57 25.71 -5.13
CA ARG A 49 -2.64 26.33 -4.17
C ARG A 49 -2.87 25.83 -2.74
N GLY A 50 -4.12 25.59 -2.36
CA GLY A 50 -4.46 24.99 -1.07
C GLY A 50 -3.88 23.59 -0.91
N GLN A 51 -3.97 22.77 -1.97
CA GLN A 51 -3.39 21.43 -1.99
C GLN A 51 -1.86 21.45 -1.98
N GLU A 52 -1.23 22.33 -2.76
CA GLU A 52 0.22 22.50 -2.76
C GLU A 52 0.75 22.94 -1.38
N ASN A 53 0.08 23.88 -0.74
CA ASN A 53 0.44 24.33 0.61
C ASN A 53 0.26 23.22 1.64
N ALA A 54 -0.83 22.44 1.57
CA ALA A 54 -1.06 21.32 2.46
C ALA A 54 0.00 20.22 2.29
N LEU A 55 0.37 19.90 1.04
CA LEU A 55 1.44 18.96 0.72
C LEU A 55 2.80 19.48 1.20
N SER A 56 3.09 20.76 1.01
CA SER A 56 4.33 21.39 1.49
C SER A 56 4.42 21.33 3.01
N MET A 57 3.36 21.67 3.73
CA MET A 57 3.32 21.58 5.19
C MET A 57 3.47 20.13 5.67
N ALA A 58 2.80 19.18 5.03
CA ALA A 58 2.95 17.76 5.34
C ALA A 58 4.39 17.28 5.11
N SER A 59 5.01 17.67 3.99
CA SER A 59 6.39 17.30 3.69
C SER A 59 7.39 17.93 4.66
N GLN A 60 7.17 19.19 5.08
CA GLN A 60 7.99 19.82 6.11
C GLN A 60 7.84 19.16 7.49
N ALA A 61 6.62 18.78 7.86
CA ALA A 61 6.37 18.03 9.10
C ALA A 61 7.11 16.70 9.10
N VAL A 62 7.00 15.95 7.99
CA VAL A 62 7.73 14.68 7.80
C VAL A 62 9.24 14.94 7.82
N ALA A 63 9.74 15.94 7.10
CA ALA A 63 11.16 16.27 7.08
C ALA A 63 11.68 16.65 8.47
N THR A 64 10.88 17.36 9.28
CA THR A 64 11.25 17.72 10.66
C THR A 64 11.33 16.48 11.56
N VAL A 65 10.37 15.58 11.45
CA VAL A 65 10.37 14.30 12.18
C VAL A 65 11.59 13.47 11.79
N LEU A 66 11.88 13.38 10.48
CA LEU A 66 13.01 12.65 9.95
C LEU A 66 14.35 13.30 10.34
N HIS A 67 14.43 14.63 10.34
CA HIS A 67 15.65 15.35 10.75
C HIS A 67 15.98 15.15 12.24
N ASN A 68 14.96 15.00 13.06
CA ASN A 68 15.15 14.72 14.49
C ASN A 68 15.47 13.24 14.77
N ASN A 69 15.38 12.38 13.76
CA ASN A 69 15.74 10.96 13.85
C ASN A 69 16.73 10.58 12.74
N PRO A 70 17.99 11.05 12.81
CA PRO A 70 19.00 10.82 11.77
C PRO A 70 19.32 9.32 11.58
N GLU A 71 19.06 8.50 12.57
CA GLU A 71 19.17 7.06 12.53
C GLU A 71 18.28 6.40 11.46
N LEU A 72 17.16 7.03 11.08
CA LEU A 72 16.29 6.52 10.02
C LEU A 72 16.90 6.68 8.61
N PHE A 73 17.91 7.54 8.47
CA PHE A 73 18.59 7.80 7.19
C PHE A 73 19.96 7.15 7.07
N ASN A 74 20.48 6.59 8.16
CA ASN A 74 21.77 5.96 8.12
C ASN A 74 21.64 4.55 7.53
N PRO A 75 22.05 4.29 6.28
CA PRO A 75 21.92 2.97 5.66
C PRO A 75 22.77 1.90 6.37
N GLU A 76 23.75 2.32 7.17
CA GLU A 76 24.55 1.44 8.01
C GLU A 76 23.87 1.13 9.36
N THR A 77 22.94 1.99 9.80
CA THR A 77 22.09 1.77 10.98
C THR A 77 20.67 1.38 10.64
N GLY A 78 20.32 1.36 9.36
CA GLY A 78 18.99 1.00 8.83
C GLY A 78 18.63 -0.49 8.92
N ILE A 79 19.54 -1.31 9.40
CA ILE A 79 19.20 -2.50 10.18
C ILE A 79 19.27 -2.01 11.62
N PRO A 80 18.18 -1.96 12.39
CA PRO A 80 18.28 -1.71 13.81
C PRO A 80 19.23 -2.80 14.35
N HIS A 81 20.50 -2.44 14.63
CA HIS A 81 21.41 -3.31 15.36
C HIS A 81 20.96 -3.49 16.83
N GLN A 82 19.79 -2.97 17.15
CA GLN A 82 19.00 -3.26 18.32
C GLN A 82 17.63 -3.80 17.91
N LEU A 83 17.63 -4.83 17.05
CA LEU A 83 16.59 -5.83 17.24
C LEU A 83 16.80 -6.33 18.65
N SER A 84 15.86 -6.11 19.55
CA SER A 84 15.87 -6.79 20.84
C SER A 84 16.09 -8.27 20.53
N SER A 85 16.83 -8.99 21.37
CA SER A 85 17.12 -10.41 21.16
C SER A 85 15.87 -11.25 20.84
N ASP A 86 14.69 -10.75 21.21
CA ASP A 86 13.37 -11.34 20.98
C ASP A 86 12.83 -11.13 19.53
N GLN A 87 13.46 -10.28 18.73
CA GLN A 87 13.05 -9.97 17.33
C GLN A 87 14.07 -10.44 16.29
N ASP A 88 15.17 -11.03 16.72
CA ASP A 88 16.16 -11.56 15.79
C ASP A 88 15.61 -12.79 15.07
N LEU A 89 15.57 -12.74 13.74
CA LEU A 89 15.17 -13.85 12.91
C LEU A 89 16.39 -14.67 12.51
N TYR A 90 16.50 -15.86 13.04
CA TYR A 90 17.59 -16.78 12.73
C TYR A 90 17.22 -17.69 11.57
N VAL A 91 18.19 -17.91 10.69
CA VAL A 91 18.08 -18.88 9.59
C VAL A 91 18.80 -20.15 10.02
N HIS A 92 18.07 -21.26 10.09
CA HIS A 92 18.59 -22.55 10.57
C HIS A 92 19.01 -23.42 9.41
N GLU A 93 20.13 -24.14 9.57
CA GLU A 93 20.54 -25.14 8.58
C GLU A 93 19.56 -26.31 8.59
N MET A 94 19.12 -26.70 7.38
CA MET A 94 18.23 -27.84 7.15
C MET A 94 19.00 -28.98 6.54
N ALA A 95 18.84 -30.19 7.08
CA ALA A 95 19.47 -31.39 6.57
C ALA A 95 18.88 -31.76 5.20
N ASP A 96 17.57 -31.73 5.09
CA ASP A 96 16.82 -32.05 3.88
C ASP A 96 16.04 -30.84 3.37
N PRO A 97 15.99 -30.61 2.05
CA PRO A 97 15.18 -29.55 1.48
C PRO A 97 13.68 -29.87 1.65
N PRO A 98 12.82 -28.84 1.89
CA PRO A 98 11.38 -29.05 1.94
C PRO A 98 10.82 -29.62 0.64
N ASP A 99 9.88 -30.54 0.76
CA ASP A 99 9.10 -31.11 -0.33
C ASP A 99 7.77 -30.35 -0.45
N PHE A 100 7.67 -29.45 -1.41
CA PHE A 100 6.50 -28.58 -1.62
C PHE A 100 5.22 -29.33 -2.03
N ASP A 101 5.34 -30.58 -2.42
CA ASP A 101 4.20 -31.44 -2.79
C ASP A 101 3.71 -32.29 -1.60
N ASN A 102 4.51 -32.36 -0.52
CA ASN A 102 4.19 -33.16 0.66
C ASN A 102 3.75 -32.26 1.84
N PRO A 103 2.51 -32.38 2.33
CA PRO A 103 1.98 -31.54 3.41
C PRO A 103 2.36 -32.02 4.83
N ASP A 104 3.28 -32.96 5.01
CA ASP A 104 3.63 -33.47 6.34
C ASP A 104 4.63 -32.61 7.10
N PHE A 105 5.40 -31.76 6.38
CA PHE A 105 6.37 -30.79 6.94
C PHE A 105 7.44 -31.43 7.83
N SER A 106 7.73 -32.72 7.62
CA SER A 106 8.66 -33.49 8.47
C SER A 106 10.07 -32.91 8.48
N GLU A 107 10.50 -32.28 7.36
CA GLU A 107 11.80 -31.65 7.20
C GLU A 107 12.02 -30.48 8.16
N TRP A 108 10.93 -29.85 8.58
CA TRP A 108 10.95 -28.73 9.53
C TRP A 108 10.97 -29.18 10.99
N SER A 109 10.70 -30.46 11.27
CA SER A 109 10.49 -30.97 12.63
C SER A 109 11.66 -30.69 13.56
N ALA A 110 12.92 -30.78 13.07
CA ALA A 110 14.12 -30.57 13.86
C ALA A 110 14.32 -29.13 14.35
N ILE A 111 13.71 -28.15 13.64
CA ILE A 111 13.88 -26.71 13.92
C ILE A 111 12.57 -26.03 14.30
N LEU A 112 11.45 -26.74 14.31
CA LEU A 112 10.11 -26.18 14.50
C LEU A 112 9.94 -25.47 15.85
N GLU A 113 10.58 -25.97 16.91
CA GLU A 113 10.56 -25.36 18.25
C GLU A 113 11.19 -23.95 18.29
N ARG A 114 11.95 -23.59 17.24
CA ARG A 114 12.61 -22.29 17.09
C ARG A 114 11.78 -21.30 16.27
N SER A 115 10.52 -21.63 15.98
CA SER A 115 9.62 -20.74 15.26
C SER A 115 9.29 -19.49 16.08
N ILE A 116 9.20 -18.35 15.41
CA ILE A 116 8.77 -17.10 16.02
C ILE A 116 7.26 -17.00 15.87
N GLU A 117 6.59 -16.73 16.98
CA GLU A 117 5.15 -16.55 17.02
C GLU A 117 4.78 -15.07 16.98
N TYR A 118 3.78 -14.76 16.15
CA TYR A 118 3.26 -13.41 15.96
C TYR A 118 1.79 -13.39 16.35
N GLY A 119 1.41 -12.42 17.17
CA GLY A 119 0.06 -12.21 17.64
C GLY A 119 -0.31 -10.73 17.63
N GLU A 120 -1.18 -10.33 18.53
CA GLU A 120 -1.77 -8.99 18.63
C GLU A 120 -0.77 -7.82 18.47
N PRO A 121 0.43 -7.81 19.10
CA PRO A 121 1.38 -6.70 18.98
C PRO A 121 1.93 -6.48 17.57
N HIS A 122 1.75 -7.45 16.69
CA HIS A 122 2.29 -7.44 15.33
C HIS A 122 1.23 -7.11 14.26
N ILE A 123 0.01 -6.80 14.69
CA ILE A 123 -1.09 -6.47 13.77
C ILE A 123 -0.90 -5.05 13.26
N LEU A 124 -0.83 -4.90 11.93
CA LEU A 124 -0.70 -3.61 11.27
C LEU A 124 -2.05 -2.96 10.96
N ARG A 125 -3.12 -3.74 10.84
CA ARG A 125 -4.47 -3.26 10.51
C ARG A 125 -5.51 -4.22 11.09
N GLY A 126 -6.61 -3.67 11.57
CA GLY A 126 -7.74 -4.47 12.06
C GLY A 126 -7.68 -4.85 13.54
N GLU A 127 -6.85 -4.17 14.34
CA GLU A 127 -6.70 -4.42 15.78
C GLU A 127 -8.04 -4.54 16.54
N GLN A 128 -9.01 -3.71 16.17
CA GLN A 128 -10.33 -3.70 16.82
C GLN A 128 -11.18 -4.96 16.57
N GLN A 129 -10.83 -5.75 15.56
CA GLN A 129 -11.53 -6.97 15.18
C GLN A 129 -10.72 -8.22 15.46
N TYR A 130 -9.51 -8.06 15.97
CA TYR A 130 -8.61 -9.18 16.24
C TYR A 130 -9.04 -9.94 17.49
N GLN A 131 -9.06 -11.27 17.34
CA GLN A 131 -9.18 -12.22 18.43
C GLN A 131 -8.05 -13.24 18.27
N SER A 132 -7.23 -13.40 19.31
CA SER A 132 -6.06 -14.29 19.27
C SER A 132 -6.41 -15.76 19.01
N SER A 133 -7.64 -16.17 19.30
CA SER A 133 -8.16 -17.48 18.96
C SER A 133 -8.43 -17.68 17.48
N ASP A 134 -8.63 -16.58 16.75
CA ASP A 134 -9.10 -16.60 15.36
C ASP A 134 -7.98 -16.40 14.38
N LEU A 135 -6.89 -15.71 14.79
CA LEU A 135 -5.75 -15.44 13.93
C LEU A 135 -4.46 -15.40 14.75
N SER A 136 -3.53 -16.25 14.41
CA SER A 136 -2.13 -16.16 14.82
C SER A 136 -1.23 -16.72 13.75
N PHE A 137 0.04 -16.36 13.75
CA PHE A 137 0.93 -17.00 12.80
C PHE A 137 2.33 -17.24 13.39
N GLN A 138 2.95 -18.32 12.94
CA GLN A 138 4.31 -18.69 13.27
C GLN A 138 5.18 -18.62 12.01
N HIS A 139 6.41 -18.18 12.18
CA HIS A 139 7.38 -18.07 11.10
C HIS A 139 8.69 -18.75 11.47
N LEU A 140 9.26 -19.45 10.50
CA LEU A 140 10.53 -20.14 10.63
C LEU A 140 11.32 -20.00 9.33
N MET A 141 12.62 -19.77 9.45
CA MET A 141 13.53 -19.67 8.31
C MET A 141 14.53 -20.82 8.32
N GLY A 142 14.72 -21.43 7.15
CA GLY A 142 15.71 -22.46 6.92
C GLY A 142 16.66 -22.10 5.78
N ILE A 143 17.83 -22.67 5.77
CA ILE A 143 18.80 -22.58 4.67
C ILE A 143 19.27 -23.97 4.28
N SER A 144 19.40 -24.22 2.99
CA SER A 144 19.95 -25.48 2.51
C SER A 144 21.42 -25.65 2.96
N SER A 145 21.86 -26.88 3.16
CA SER A 145 23.22 -27.21 3.58
C SER A 145 24.31 -26.68 2.61
N ASP A 146 23.98 -26.53 1.32
CA ASP A 146 24.85 -25.92 0.31
C ASP A 146 24.73 -24.37 0.25
N SER A 147 23.96 -23.77 1.13
CA SER A 147 23.68 -22.32 1.23
C SER A 147 23.15 -21.66 -0.07
N ARG A 148 22.56 -22.43 -0.96
CA ARG A 148 22.04 -21.91 -2.23
C ARG A 148 20.62 -21.39 -2.12
N TYR A 149 19.83 -21.99 -1.22
CA TYR A 149 18.41 -21.70 -1.10
C TYR A 149 18.06 -21.33 0.33
N ILE A 150 17.20 -20.34 0.46
CA ILE A 150 16.56 -19.97 1.72
C ILE A 150 15.13 -20.46 1.64
N TYR A 151 14.68 -21.09 2.71
CA TYR A 151 13.34 -21.60 2.87
C TYR A 151 12.63 -20.83 3.98
N ALA A 152 11.33 -20.68 3.88
CA ALA A 152 10.53 -20.13 4.96
C ALA A 152 9.25 -20.95 5.13
N LEU A 153 8.88 -21.21 6.37
CA LEU A 153 7.65 -21.84 6.78
C LEU A 153 6.80 -20.81 7.53
N PHE A 154 5.55 -20.70 7.13
CA PHE A 154 4.54 -19.88 7.81
C PHE A 154 3.37 -20.77 8.19
N ARG A 155 3.10 -20.91 9.48
CA ARG A 155 1.91 -21.55 9.99
C ARG A 155 0.92 -20.50 10.42
N VAL A 156 -0.25 -20.49 9.81
CA VAL A 156 -1.31 -19.52 10.08
C VAL A 156 -2.48 -20.27 10.72
N THR A 157 -2.85 -19.84 11.91
CA THR A 157 -4.10 -20.24 12.55
C THR A 157 -5.14 -19.23 12.09
N ASP A 158 -6.16 -19.71 11.39
CA ASP A 158 -7.25 -18.88 10.88
C ASP A 158 -8.52 -19.74 10.80
N ASN A 159 -9.63 -19.23 11.26
CA ASN A 159 -10.92 -19.91 11.20
C ASN A 159 -11.50 -19.96 9.78
N THR A 160 -10.94 -19.20 8.82
CA THR A 160 -11.44 -19.11 7.46
C THR A 160 -10.29 -18.93 6.47
N THR A 161 -9.99 -19.96 5.68
CA THR A 161 -9.01 -19.86 4.59
C THR A 161 -9.68 -19.33 3.33
N LEU A 162 -9.18 -18.21 2.78
CA LEU A 162 -9.73 -17.55 1.62
C LEU A 162 -8.81 -17.69 0.41
N PHE A 163 -9.19 -18.50 -0.56
CA PHE A 163 -8.49 -18.60 -1.84
C PHE A 163 -8.87 -17.45 -2.79
N ARG A 164 -7.92 -17.03 -3.61
CA ARG A 164 -8.16 -16.05 -4.64
C ARG A 164 -9.13 -16.57 -5.70
N ARG A 165 -10.08 -15.75 -6.14
CA ARG A 165 -11.00 -16.09 -7.21
C ARG A 165 -10.33 -16.04 -8.58
N HIS A 166 -10.48 -17.06 -9.43
CA HIS A 166 -9.88 -17.11 -10.78
C HIS A 166 -10.24 -15.94 -11.69
N LYS A 167 -11.43 -15.37 -11.53
CA LYS A 167 -11.91 -14.21 -12.32
C LYS A 167 -11.69 -12.87 -11.61
N GLY A 168 -11.03 -12.85 -10.48
CA GLY A 168 -10.76 -11.63 -9.72
C GLY A 168 -9.65 -10.79 -10.37
N LEU A 169 -9.91 -9.50 -10.59
CA LEU A 169 -8.89 -8.57 -11.12
C LEU A 169 -7.78 -8.30 -10.09
N ARG A 170 -8.11 -8.37 -8.80
CA ARG A 170 -7.16 -8.11 -7.72
C ARG A 170 -6.38 -9.37 -7.36
N VAL A 171 -5.06 -9.23 -7.26
CA VAL A 171 -4.16 -10.34 -6.88
C VAL A 171 -4.19 -10.62 -5.38
N ASP A 172 -4.63 -9.66 -4.57
CA ASP A 172 -4.71 -9.68 -3.11
C ASP A 172 -6.14 -9.92 -2.58
N SER A 173 -7.01 -10.59 -3.36
CA SER A 173 -8.42 -10.80 -3.00
C SER A 173 -8.68 -11.99 -2.08
N GLY A 174 -7.67 -12.74 -1.69
CA GLY A 174 -7.69 -13.86 -0.74
C GLY A 174 -6.49 -13.78 0.20
N ASP A 175 -6.28 -14.84 0.96
CA ASP A 175 -5.10 -14.96 1.81
C ASP A 175 -3.85 -14.93 0.95
N HIS A 176 -2.88 -14.13 1.36
CA HIS A 176 -1.68 -13.92 0.59
C HIS A 176 -0.49 -13.55 1.47
N LEU A 177 0.71 -13.89 1.01
CA LEU A 177 1.96 -13.50 1.64
C LEU A 177 2.58 -12.34 0.87
N ARG A 178 2.91 -11.26 1.57
CA ARG A 178 3.67 -10.12 1.04
C ARG A 178 5.12 -10.24 1.45
N ILE A 179 6.02 -10.23 0.45
CA ILE A 179 7.45 -10.37 0.64
C ILE A 179 8.12 -9.10 0.14
N HIS A 180 8.80 -8.41 1.02
CA HIS A 180 9.62 -7.25 0.67
C HIS A 180 11.10 -7.64 0.76
N LEU A 181 11.81 -7.59 -0.36
CA LEU A 181 13.24 -7.87 -0.41
C LEU A 181 14.01 -6.60 -0.71
N GLN A 182 14.92 -6.26 0.19
CA GLN A 182 15.85 -5.17 0.02
C GLN A 182 17.29 -5.71 0.08
N HIS A 183 18.06 -5.34 -0.90
CA HIS A 183 19.49 -5.61 -0.96
C HIS A 183 20.25 -4.29 -0.93
N GLN A 184 21.39 -4.22 -0.24
CA GLN A 184 22.15 -2.98 0.00
C GLN A 184 22.38 -2.13 -1.27
N ASN A 185 22.64 -2.78 -2.42
CA ASN A 185 22.96 -2.08 -3.67
C ASN A 185 21.90 -2.25 -4.77
N ARG A 186 20.68 -2.67 -4.44
CA ARG A 186 19.61 -2.89 -5.43
C ARG A 186 18.32 -2.20 -4.98
N LYS A 187 17.51 -1.81 -5.96
CA LYS A 187 16.17 -1.31 -5.66
C LYS A 187 15.34 -2.37 -4.95
N PRO A 188 14.57 -1.99 -3.91
CA PRO A 188 13.69 -2.91 -3.21
C PRO A 188 12.70 -3.56 -4.18
N ARG A 189 12.32 -4.78 -3.90
CA ARG A 189 11.39 -5.57 -4.70
C ARG A 189 10.28 -6.11 -3.82
N ASN A 190 9.06 -5.94 -4.26
CA ASN A 190 7.87 -6.41 -3.61
C ASN A 190 7.31 -7.62 -4.37
N TYR A 191 6.98 -8.67 -3.64
CA TYR A 191 6.36 -9.87 -4.19
C TYR A 191 5.12 -10.22 -3.39
N LEU A 192 4.11 -10.72 -4.07
CA LEU A 192 2.87 -11.20 -3.48
C LEU A 192 2.65 -12.63 -3.93
N ALA A 193 2.60 -13.56 -2.98
CA ALA A 193 2.26 -14.95 -3.20
C ALA A 193 0.80 -15.18 -2.81
N THR A 194 0.01 -15.77 -3.69
CA THR A 194 -1.42 -16.05 -3.49
C THR A 194 -1.80 -17.40 -4.11
N ALA A 195 -2.77 -18.07 -3.53
CA ALA A 195 -3.26 -19.35 -3.99
C ALA A 195 -4.68 -19.25 -4.55
N TYR A 196 -4.97 -20.00 -5.62
CA TYR A 196 -6.32 -20.19 -6.15
C TYR A 196 -6.99 -21.43 -5.55
N GLU A 197 -6.18 -22.38 -5.15
CA GLU A 197 -6.54 -23.69 -4.60
C GLU A 197 -5.37 -24.19 -3.73
N PRO A 198 -5.54 -25.21 -2.92
CA PRO A 198 -4.45 -25.86 -2.20
C PRO A 198 -3.31 -26.29 -3.11
N GLY A 199 -2.06 -26.16 -2.67
CA GLY A 199 -0.87 -26.54 -3.42
C GLY A 199 -0.08 -25.30 -3.89
N LEU A 200 0.47 -25.35 -5.10
CA LEU A 200 1.38 -24.32 -5.61
C LEU A 200 0.74 -22.93 -5.69
N MET A 201 1.43 -21.94 -5.17
CA MET A 201 1.00 -20.55 -5.18
C MET A 201 1.49 -19.81 -6.43
N SER A 202 0.73 -18.82 -6.82
CA SER A 202 1.10 -17.86 -7.86
C SER A 202 1.80 -16.67 -7.27
N ILE A 203 3.01 -16.36 -7.76
CA ILE A 203 3.81 -15.24 -7.23
C ILE A 203 3.90 -14.12 -8.25
N TYR A 204 3.58 -12.92 -7.83
CA TYR A 204 3.58 -11.71 -8.66
C TYR A 204 4.58 -10.70 -8.11
N ARG A 205 5.32 -10.07 -9.00
CA ARG A 205 6.11 -8.90 -8.65
C ARG A 205 5.20 -7.68 -8.60
N MET A 206 5.18 -6.98 -7.47
CA MET A 206 4.30 -5.85 -7.21
C MET A 206 4.99 -4.51 -7.43
N GLU A 207 4.21 -3.47 -7.72
CA GLU A 207 4.66 -2.09 -7.65
C GLU A 207 4.92 -1.68 -6.19
N ALA A 208 5.59 -0.54 -6.00
CA ALA A 208 5.87 -0.02 -4.65
C ALA A 208 4.60 0.24 -3.83
N SER A 209 3.50 0.59 -4.47
CA SER A 209 2.20 0.82 -3.85
C SER A 209 1.49 -0.46 -3.39
N TRP A 210 1.92 -1.62 -3.82
CA TRP A 210 1.25 -2.92 -3.62
C TRP A 210 -0.13 -3.05 -4.28
N GLU A 211 -0.54 -2.11 -5.09
CA GLU A 211 -1.88 -2.12 -5.72
C GLU A 211 -1.95 -3.01 -6.96
N LYS A 212 -0.87 -3.00 -7.75
CA LYS A 212 -0.83 -3.68 -9.04
C LYS A 212 0.43 -4.51 -9.23
N PRO A 213 0.32 -5.66 -9.90
CA PRO A 213 1.50 -6.39 -10.34
C PRO A 213 2.21 -5.62 -11.46
N GLN A 214 3.56 -5.59 -11.45
CA GLN A 214 4.37 -4.95 -12.49
C GLN A 214 4.20 -5.60 -13.86
N SER A 215 3.91 -6.91 -13.87
CA SER A 215 3.55 -7.65 -15.07
C SER A 215 2.47 -8.66 -14.71
N GLY A 216 1.61 -9.00 -15.67
CA GLY A 216 0.61 -10.08 -15.48
C GLY A 216 1.22 -11.49 -15.47
N LYS A 217 2.55 -11.61 -15.49
CA LYS A 217 3.28 -12.89 -15.50
C LYS A 217 3.67 -13.29 -14.08
N HIS A 218 3.65 -14.58 -13.81
CA HIS A 218 4.16 -15.15 -12.57
C HIS A 218 5.68 -15.06 -12.52
N GLU A 219 6.21 -14.71 -11.36
CA GLU A 219 7.64 -14.77 -11.10
C GLU A 219 8.04 -16.23 -10.82
N ARG A 220 9.21 -16.62 -11.35
CA ARG A 220 9.76 -17.96 -11.18
C ARG A 220 10.95 -18.03 -10.22
N ILE A 221 11.27 -16.87 -9.63
CA ILE A 221 12.41 -16.78 -8.70
C ILE A 221 12.11 -17.43 -7.34
N PHE A 222 10.82 -17.59 -7.06
CA PHE A 222 10.32 -18.23 -5.85
C PHE A 222 9.45 -19.44 -6.23
N THR A 223 9.43 -20.42 -5.37
CA THR A 223 8.43 -21.48 -5.32
C THR A 223 7.73 -21.37 -3.98
N ALA A 224 6.42 -21.40 -3.97
CA ALA A 224 5.63 -21.42 -2.74
C ALA A 224 4.45 -22.38 -2.88
N SER A 225 4.10 -23.03 -1.78
CA SER A 225 2.90 -23.87 -1.68
C SER A 225 2.08 -23.49 -0.46
N MET A 226 0.76 -23.69 -0.53
CA MET A 226 -0.18 -23.44 0.55
C MET A 226 -1.00 -24.69 0.82
N HIS A 227 -0.91 -25.20 2.03
CA HIS A 227 -1.59 -26.42 2.47
C HIS A 227 -2.57 -26.09 3.59
N PRO A 228 -3.90 -26.20 3.35
CA PRO A 228 -4.91 -26.00 4.38
C PRO A 228 -4.80 -27.06 5.48
N SER A 229 -5.15 -26.66 6.71
CA SER A 229 -5.28 -27.51 7.88
C SER A 229 -6.64 -27.29 8.53
N PRO A 230 -7.06 -28.12 9.48
CA PRO A 230 -8.33 -27.90 10.19
C PRO A 230 -8.41 -26.57 10.96
N THR A 231 -7.28 -25.98 11.31
CA THR A 231 -7.19 -24.75 12.12
C THR A 231 -6.59 -23.58 11.35
N GLY A 232 -6.43 -23.67 10.02
CA GLY A 232 -5.86 -22.63 9.19
C GLY A 232 -5.09 -23.19 8.00
N TYR A 233 -3.86 -22.73 7.78
CA TYR A 233 -3.03 -23.20 6.67
C TYR A 233 -1.55 -23.05 6.94
N THR A 234 -0.74 -23.76 6.16
CA THR A 234 0.72 -23.64 6.18
C THR A 234 1.19 -23.21 4.80
N ILE A 235 2.10 -22.25 4.75
CA ILE A 235 2.79 -21.82 3.52
C ILE A 235 4.26 -22.18 3.64
N GLU A 236 4.78 -22.85 2.62
CA GLU A 236 6.22 -23.04 2.40
C GLU A 236 6.69 -22.16 1.25
N LEU A 237 7.88 -21.59 1.40
CA LEU A 237 8.50 -20.70 0.42
C LEU A 237 9.96 -21.09 0.20
N LYS A 238 10.40 -21.04 -1.06
CA LYS A 238 11.80 -21.22 -1.48
C LYS A 238 12.23 -20.06 -2.36
#